data_9d5233105974e919b0f4ae70b0e258c8
#
_entry.id   9d5233105974e919b0f4ae70b0e258c8
#
_cell.length_a   1.000
_cell.length_b   1.000
_cell.length_c   1.000
_cell.angle_alpha   90.00
_cell.angle_beta   90.00
_cell.angle_gamma   90.00
#
_symmetry.space_group_name_H-M   'P 1'
#
loop_
_entity.id
_entity.type
_entity.pdbx_description
1 polymer ?
#
loop_
_entity_poly.entity_id
_entity_poly.type
_entity_poly.pdbx_seq_one_letter_code
_entity_poly.pdbx_strand_id
1 'polypeptide(L)'
;KQTGEAYLFDVAYYEGHYYVYFGVLPVLLFYLPFYLLTGSSFPTAIGVLIACIAFVLGITALMDRFARYHFKRVSLGLFLLLQIPLVGCSGMLYLAKFPTFYSLPIALALAFTVWGLYFWLHGRSSERAWGWYLAGSLCMALVVACRPQFIVFSLLAFPLFWRKFITEKHLFTPKGMREFICLLAPYAVVAAGIMLYNRAR
;
A
#
# COMPACT_ATOMS: atom_id res chain seq x y z
N LYS A 1 -21.77 -32.08 -18.00
CA LYS A 1 -22.40 -31.33 -19.12
C LYS A 1 -21.90 -29.91 -18.98
N GLN A 2 -21.00 -29.49 -19.88
CA GLN A 2 -20.66 -28.07 -20.03
C GLN A 2 -21.89 -27.43 -20.65
N THR A 3 -22.67 -26.73 -19.86
CA THR A 3 -23.63 -25.75 -20.35
C THR A 3 -22.78 -24.65 -20.98
N GLY A 4 -23.00 -24.32 -22.26
CA GLY A 4 -22.23 -23.32 -23.00
C GLY A 4 -22.43 -21.87 -22.53
N GLU A 5 -22.68 -21.67 -21.25
CA GLU A 5 -22.76 -20.37 -20.61
C GLU A 5 -21.34 -19.88 -20.31
N ALA A 6 -21.02 -18.68 -20.79
CA ALA A 6 -19.79 -18.00 -20.46
C ALA A 6 -19.77 -17.72 -18.96
N TYR A 7 -18.99 -18.50 -18.20
CA TYR A 7 -18.81 -18.20 -16.78
C TYR A 7 -17.58 -17.29 -16.58
N LEU A 8 -17.70 -16.38 -15.64
CA LEU A 8 -16.59 -15.48 -15.28
C LEU A 8 -15.61 -16.23 -14.40
N PHE A 9 -14.40 -16.43 -14.90
CA PHE A 9 -13.33 -17.08 -14.18
C PHE A 9 -12.92 -16.22 -12.96
N ASP A 10 -12.64 -16.87 -11.83
CA ASP A 10 -12.22 -16.21 -10.58
C ASP A 10 -13.27 -15.27 -9.93
N VAL A 11 -14.54 -15.51 -10.17
CA VAL A 11 -15.63 -14.77 -9.53
C VAL A 11 -16.54 -15.77 -8.81
N ALA A 12 -16.85 -15.51 -7.54
CA ALA A 12 -17.81 -16.31 -6.80
C ALA A 12 -19.23 -15.91 -7.23
N TYR A 13 -20.08 -16.91 -7.52
CA TYR A 13 -21.50 -16.68 -7.79
C TYR A 13 -22.32 -17.17 -6.60
N TYR A 14 -23.14 -16.28 -6.04
CA TYR A 14 -24.02 -16.60 -4.91
C TYR A 14 -25.33 -15.79 -5.01
N GLU A 15 -26.46 -16.44 -4.83
CA GLU A 15 -27.81 -15.84 -4.84
C GLU A 15 -28.09 -14.90 -6.03
N GLY A 16 -27.67 -15.27 -7.25
CA GLY A 16 -27.89 -14.48 -8.45
C GLY A 16 -26.88 -13.37 -8.71
N HIS A 17 -25.90 -13.19 -7.84
CA HIS A 17 -24.88 -12.14 -7.92
C HIS A 17 -23.48 -12.69 -8.08
N TYR A 18 -22.63 -11.95 -8.81
CA TYR A 18 -21.21 -12.24 -8.95
C TYR A 18 -20.39 -11.43 -7.94
N TYR A 19 -19.51 -12.10 -7.21
CA TYR A 19 -18.65 -11.50 -6.18
C TYR A 19 -17.18 -11.63 -6.56
N VAL A 20 -16.49 -10.50 -6.62
CA VAL A 20 -15.03 -10.46 -6.83
C VAL A 20 -14.36 -10.40 -5.46
N TYR A 21 -13.45 -11.33 -5.17
CA TYR A 21 -12.75 -11.42 -3.87
C TYR A 21 -11.50 -10.55 -3.77
N PHE A 22 -11.19 -9.76 -4.81
CA PHE A 22 -10.07 -8.82 -4.79
C PHE A 22 -10.39 -7.60 -3.93
N GLY A 23 -9.31 -6.92 -3.47
CA GLY A 23 -9.44 -5.72 -2.68
C GLY A 23 -10.23 -4.62 -3.40
N VAL A 24 -11.09 -3.95 -2.67
CA VAL A 24 -12.01 -2.93 -3.21
C VAL A 24 -11.30 -1.62 -3.58
N LEU A 25 -10.08 -1.39 -3.07
CA LEU A 25 -9.40 -0.10 -3.21
C LEU A 25 -9.13 0.32 -4.67
N PRO A 26 -8.67 -0.56 -5.59
CA PRO A 26 -8.50 -0.17 -6.99
C PRO A 26 -9.80 0.31 -7.63
N VAL A 27 -10.93 -0.30 -7.25
CA VAL A 27 -12.25 0.09 -7.74
C VAL A 27 -12.58 1.50 -7.26
N LEU A 28 -12.40 1.79 -5.98
CA LEU A 28 -12.70 3.09 -5.38
C LEU A 28 -11.79 4.21 -5.89
N LEU A 29 -10.52 3.91 -6.20
CA LEU A 29 -9.56 4.92 -6.64
C LEU A 29 -9.62 5.24 -8.12
N PHE A 30 -9.90 4.25 -8.96
CA PHE A 30 -9.80 4.39 -10.41
C PHE A 30 -11.09 4.10 -11.15
N TYR A 31 -11.66 2.92 -10.96
CA TYR A 31 -12.80 2.49 -11.79
C TYR A 31 -14.07 3.28 -11.49
N LEU A 32 -14.41 3.43 -10.22
CA LEU A 32 -15.64 4.12 -9.82
C LEU A 32 -15.62 5.62 -10.17
N PRO A 33 -14.59 6.42 -9.82
CA PRO A 33 -14.56 7.83 -10.20
C PRO A 33 -14.56 8.05 -11.71
N PHE A 34 -13.81 7.24 -12.45
CA PHE A 34 -13.76 7.35 -13.90
C PHE A 34 -15.10 7.01 -14.54
N TYR A 35 -15.76 5.95 -14.07
CA TYR A 35 -17.08 5.55 -14.56
C TYR A 35 -18.13 6.63 -14.28
N LEU A 36 -18.14 7.22 -13.10
CA LEU A 36 -19.08 8.30 -12.76
C LEU A 36 -18.88 9.56 -13.61
N LEU A 37 -17.65 9.82 -14.06
CA LEU A 37 -17.33 11.00 -14.88
C LEU A 37 -17.54 10.77 -16.38
N THR A 38 -17.28 9.57 -16.88
CA THR A 38 -17.20 9.29 -18.34
C THR A 38 -18.25 8.30 -18.84
N GLY A 39 -18.92 7.56 -17.93
CA GLY A 39 -19.82 6.46 -18.28
C GLY A 39 -19.10 5.22 -18.88
N SER A 40 -17.77 5.21 -18.90
CA SER A 40 -16.98 4.15 -19.51
C SER A 40 -16.02 3.46 -18.53
N SER A 41 -15.48 2.30 -18.93
CA SER A 41 -14.55 1.53 -18.09
C SER A 41 -13.16 2.18 -18.06
N PHE A 42 -12.55 2.26 -16.88
CA PHE A 42 -11.19 2.79 -16.71
C PHE A 42 -10.14 1.88 -17.36
N PRO A 43 -9.20 2.41 -18.16
CA PRO A 43 -8.12 1.63 -18.74
C PRO A 43 -7.13 1.13 -17.68
N THR A 44 -7.18 -0.15 -17.35
CA THR A 44 -6.35 -0.78 -16.29
C THR A 44 -4.85 -0.51 -16.47
N ALA A 45 -4.38 -0.47 -17.73
CA ALA A 45 -2.97 -0.20 -18.05
C ALA A 45 -2.50 1.16 -17.51
N ILE A 46 -3.35 2.19 -17.56
CA ILE A 46 -3.04 3.52 -17.02
C ILE A 46 -2.90 3.44 -15.48
N GLY A 47 -3.80 2.73 -14.81
CA GLY A 47 -3.73 2.54 -13.37
C GLY A 47 -2.46 1.80 -12.92
N VAL A 48 -2.09 0.75 -13.65
CA VAL A 48 -0.84 0.02 -13.40
C VAL A 48 0.37 0.93 -13.62
N LEU A 49 0.39 1.73 -14.69
CA LEU A 49 1.47 2.68 -14.96
C LEU A 49 1.60 3.72 -13.83
N ILE A 50 0.49 4.29 -13.37
CA ILE A 50 0.47 5.24 -12.24
C ILE A 50 1.05 4.58 -10.99
N ALA A 51 0.63 3.34 -10.68
CA ALA A 51 1.14 2.60 -9.53
C ALA A 51 2.64 2.29 -9.65
N CYS A 52 3.13 1.95 -10.87
CA CYS A 52 4.55 1.74 -11.13
C CYS A 52 5.36 3.03 -10.91
N ILE A 53 4.90 4.17 -11.43
CA ILE A 53 5.56 5.47 -11.20
C ILE A 53 5.57 5.79 -9.71
N ALA A 54 4.44 5.65 -9.02
CA ALA A 54 4.35 5.88 -7.58
C ALA A 54 5.31 4.97 -6.79
N PHE A 55 5.44 3.70 -7.20
CA PHE A 55 6.40 2.78 -6.58
C PHE A 55 7.84 3.23 -6.79
N VAL A 56 8.24 3.55 -8.03
CA VAL A 56 9.62 3.98 -8.34
C VAL A 56 9.98 5.25 -7.55
N LEU A 57 9.08 6.22 -7.50
CA LEU A 57 9.28 7.43 -6.69
C LEU A 57 9.37 7.10 -5.19
N GLY A 58 8.49 6.24 -4.70
CA GLY A 58 8.45 5.83 -3.30
C GLY A 58 9.70 5.05 -2.87
N ILE A 59 10.15 4.08 -3.66
CA ILE A 59 11.34 3.29 -3.34
C ILE A 59 12.61 4.15 -3.41
N THR A 60 12.66 5.10 -4.34
CA THR A 60 13.75 6.06 -4.44
C THR A 60 13.80 6.97 -3.21
N ALA A 61 12.66 7.52 -2.80
CA ALA A 61 12.56 8.35 -1.60
C ALA A 61 12.89 7.57 -0.32
N LEU A 62 12.40 6.33 -0.21
CA LEU A 62 12.70 5.44 0.93
C LEU A 62 14.19 5.12 1.00
N MET A 63 14.81 4.79 -0.12
CA MET A 63 16.25 4.50 -0.19
C MET A 63 17.09 5.73 0.14
N ASP A 64 16.76 6.92 -0.39
CA ASP A 64 17.45 8.17 -0.04
C ASP A 64 17.35 8.43 1.47
N ARG A 65 16.16 8.25 2.05
CA ARG A 65 15.94 8.43 3.48
C ARG A 65 16.73 7.44 4.32
N PHE A 66 16.75 6.18 3.92
CA PHE A 66 17.51 5.13 4.59
C PHE A 66 19.01 5.38 4.49
N ALA A 67 19.48 5.77 3.31
CA ALA A 67 20.88 6.10 3.08
C ALA A 67 21.34 7.26 3.97
N ARG A 68 20.62 8.35 4.03
CA ARG A 68 20.92 9.51 4.89
C ARG A 68 20.86 9.19 6.38
N TYR A 69 20.04 8.24 6.77
CA TYR A 69 19.92 7.87 8.19
C TYR A 69 21.08 6.99 8.67
N HIS A 70 21.57 6.07 7.82
CA HIS A 70 22.56 5.07 8.21
C HIS A 70 23.98 5.36 7.71
N PHE A 71 24.14 6.15 6.64
CA PHE A 71 25.44 6.38 6.01
C PHE A 71 25.74 7.87 5.93
N LYS A 72 26.97 8.24 6.31
CA LYS A 72 27.41 9.65 6.26
C LYS A 72 27.55 10.19 4.83
N ARG A 73 27.97 9.35 3.90
CA ARG A 73 28.15 9.69 2.48
C ARG A 73 27.85 8.48 1.62
N VAL A 74 26.96 8.64 0.65
CA VAL A 74 26.68 7.67 -0.41
C VAL A 74 26.93 8.36 -1.72
N SER A 75 27.77 7.78 -2.60
CA SER A 75 27.98 8.36 -3.93
C SER A 75 26.73 8.20 -4.78
N LEU A 76 26.48 9.19 -5.65
CA LEU A 76 25.33 9.12 -6.58
C LEU A 76 25.38 7.87 -7.45
N GLY A 77 26.58 7.47 -7.91
CA GLY A 77 26.75 6.26 -8.73
C GLY A 77 26.33 4.99 -7.99
N LEU A 78 26.75 4.83 -6.72
CA LEU A 78 26.33 3.69 -5.89
C LEU A 78 24.82 3.73 -5.63
N PHE A 79 24.25 4.91 -5.35
CA PHE A 79 22.82 5.09 -5.16
C PHE A 79 22.02 4.63 -6.39
N LEU A 80 22.42 5.09 -7.59
CA LEU A 80 21.76 4.70 -8.85
C LEU A 80 21.96 3.21 -9.16
N LEU A 81 23.14 2.67 -8.90
CA LEU A 81 23.42 1.24 -9.08
C LEU A 81 22.49 0.35 -8.24
N LEU A 82 22.24 0.74 -6.99
CA LEU A 82 21.35 0.01 -6.08
C LEU A 82 19.86 0.15 -6.46
N GLN A 83 19.47 1.21 -7.17
CA GLN A 83 18.09 1.35 -7.67
C GLN A 83 17.74 0.28 -8.70
N ILE A 84 18.69 -0.16 -9.53
CA ILE A 84 18.45 -1.14 -10.60
C ILE A 84 17.86 -2.44 -10.02
N PRO A 85 18.49 -3.15 -9.06
CA PRO A 85 17.93 -4.36 -8.49
C PRO A 85 16.67 -4.08 -7.67
N LEU A 86 16.56 -2.96 -6.96
CA LEU A 86 15.36 -2.63 -6.18
C LEU A 86 14.11 -2.51 -7.06
N VAL A 87 14.23 -1.87 -8.21
CA VAL A 87 13.12 -1.75 -9.16
C VAL A 87 12.99 -3.03 -9.99
N GLY A 88 14.09 -3.57 -10.50
CA GLY A 88 14.09 -4.74 -11.38
C GLY A 88 13.58 -6.02 -10.72
N CYS A 89 13.98 -6.28 -9.48
CA CYS A 89 13.58 -7.48 -8.73
C CYS A 89 12.24 -7.32 -7.98
N SER A 90 11.61 -6.13 -8.02
CA SER A 90 10.32 -5.89 -7.34
C SER A 90 9.11 -6.59 -7.99
N GLY A 91 9.26 -7.08 -9.21
CA GLY A 91 8.14 -7.58 -10.03
C GLY A 91 7.34 -6.48 -10.74
N MET A 92 7.61 -5.19 -10.49
CA MET A 92 6.88 -4.07 -11.12
C MET A 92 6.98 -4.08 -12.65
N LEU A 93 8.15 -4.44 -13.19
CA LEU A 93 8.34 -4.53 -14.65
C LEU A 93 7.42 -5.59 -15.27
N TYR A 94 7.23 -6.73 -14.58
CA TYR A 94 6.31 -7.77 -15.01
C TYR A 94 4.85 -7.27 -14.98
N LEU A 95 4.45 -6.59 -13.91
CA LEU A 95 3.10 -6.03 -13.77
C LEU A 95 2.82 -4.96 -14.84
N ALA A 96 3.82 -4.13 -15.16
CA ALA A 96 3.72 -3.13 -16.22
C ALA A 96 3.62 -3.75 -17.63
N LYS A 97 4.31 -4.87 -17.86
CA LYS A 97 4.25 -5.60 -19.13
C LYS A 97 2.90 -6.30 -19.34
N PHE A 98 2.29 -6.79 -18.25
CA PHE A 98 1.01 -7.48 -18.29
C PHE A 98 -0.02 -6.78 -17.39
N PRO A 99 -0.56 -5.62 -17.83
CA PRO A 99 -1.46 -4.79 -17.04
C PRO A 99 -2.87 -5.38 -17.01
N THR A 100 -3.07 -6.36 -16.15
CA THR A 100 -4.38 -6.99 -15.90
C THR A 100 -5.06 -6.36 -14.69
N PHE A 101 -6.33 -6.66 -14.49
CA PHE A 101 -7.01 -6.25 -13.26
C PHE A 101 -6.45 -6.93 -12.00
N TYR A 102 -5.72 -8.04 -12.14
CA TYR A 102 -4.93 -8.64 -11.06
C TYR A 102 -3.63 -7.86 -10.77
N SER A 103 -3.03 -7.28 -11.79
CA SER A 103 -1.78 -6.54 -11.67
C SER A 103 -1.95 -5.24 -10.91
N LEU A 104 -3.09 -4.55 -11.11
CA LEU A 104 -3.35 -3.26 -10.50
C LEU A 104 -3.37 -3.29 -8.96
N PRO A 105 -4.12 -4.21 -8.28
CA PRO A 105 -4.08 -4.30 -6.82
C PRO A 105 -2.70 -4.62 -6.26
N ILE A 106 -1.91 -5.45 -6.96
CA ILE A 106 -0.56 -5.81 -6.53
C ILE A 106 0.38 -4.60 -6.66
N ALA A 107 0.34 -3.91 -7.81
CA ALA A 107 1.17 -2.73 -8.04
C ALA A 107 0.86 -1.60 -7.04
N LEU A 108 -0.43 -1.36 -6.75
CA LEU A 108 -0.85 -0.39 -5.74
C LEU A 108 -0.40 -0.80 -4.34
N ALA A 109 -0.54 -2.07 -3.97
CA ALA A 109 -0.11 -2.55 -2.67
C ALA A 109 1.40 -2.34 -2.47
N LEU A 110 2.22 -2.62 -3.48
CA LEU A 110 3.66 -2.36 -3.43
C LEU A 110 3.96 -0.86 -3.35
N ALA A 111 3.27 -0.02 -4.12
CA ALA A 111 3.43 1.43 -4.06
C ALA A 111 3.07 1.97 -2.67
N PHE A 112 1.93 1.60 -2.12
CA PHE A 112 1.53 2.00 -0.77
C PHE A 112 2.49 1.48 0.31
N THR A 113 3.04 0.28 0.16
CA THR A 113 4.03 -0.28 1.11
C THR A 113 5.28 0.59 1.17
N VAL A 114 5.87 0.95 0.04
CA VAL A 114 7.11 1.77 0.04
C VAL A 114 6.87 3.18 0.57
N TRP A 115 5.73 3.81 0.24
CA TRP A 115 5.35 5.09 0.80
C TRP A 115 5.05 5.02 2.29
N GLY A 116 4.39 3.96 2.75
CA GLY A 116 4.12 3.72 4.16
C GLY A 116 5.40 3.62 4.98
N LEU A 117 6.37 2.83 4.51
CA LEU A 117 7.69 2.70 5.12
C LEU A 117 8.46 4.03 5.10
N TYR A 118 8.42 4.76 3.99
CA TYR A 118 9.04 6.08 3.89
C TYR A 118 8.49 7.05 4.93
N PHE A 119 7.17 7.16 5.06
CA PHE A 119 6.54 8.05 6.03
C PHE A 119 6.85 7.63 7.47
N TRP A 120 6.83 6.34 7.78
CA TRP A 120 7.21 5.86 9.11
C TRP A 120 8.67 6.18 9.44
N LEU A 121 9.58 5.94 8.50
CA LEU A 121 11.00 6.25 8.69
C LEU A 121 11.23 7.77 8.81
N HIS A 122 10.51 8.57 8.02
CA HIS A 122 10.58 10.04 8.08
C HIS A 122 10.08 10.56 9.43
N GLY A 123 8.97 10.02 9.94
CA GLY A 123 8.37 10.42 11.20
C GLY A 123 9.29 10.19 12.42
N ARG A 124 10.20 9.19 12.36
CA ARG A 124 11.17 8.95 13.44
C ARG A 124 12.10 10.13 13.72
N SER A 125 12.38 10.95 12.73
CA SER A 125 13.30 12.10 12.83
C SER A 125 12.57 13.45 12.80
N SER A 126 11.23 13.45 12.79
CA SER A 126 10.41 14.66 12.70
C SER A 126 9.87 15.06 14.06
N GLU A 127 9.84 16.36 14.33
CA GLU A 127 9.16 16.91 15.51
C GLU A 127 7.65 16.63 15.52
N ARG A 128 7.04 16.68 14.33
CA ARG A 128 5.61 16.34 14.11
C ARG A 128 5.44 14.89 13.68
N ALA A 129 6.02 13.97 14.44
CA ALA A 129 6.02 12.53 14.12
C ALA A 129 4.63 11.94 13.89
N TRP A 130 3.62 12.40 14.65
CA TRP A 130 2.25 11.86 14.60
C TRP A 130 1.61 11.94 13.21
N GLY A 131 1.82 13.05 12.47
CA GLY A 131 1.27 13.22 11.12
C GLY A 131 1.90 12.24 10.12
N TRP A 132 3.22 12.04 10.22
CA TRP A 132 3.94 11.09 9.39
C TRP A 132 3.56 9.64 9.71
N TYR A 133 3.35 9.32 11.00
CA TYR A 133 2.89 8.00 11.42
C TYR A 133 1.47 7.74 10.94
N LEU A 134 0.57 8.73 11.00
CA LEU A 134 -0.78 8.63 10.45
C LEU A 134 -0.75 8.36 8.94
N ALA A 135 0.03 9.13 8.17
CA ALA A 135 0.18 8.95 6.72
C ALA A 135 0.76 7.57 6.36
N GLY A 136 1.81 7.15 7.08
CA GLY A 136 2.43 5.84 6.88
C GLY A 136 1.48 4.69 7.18
N SER A 137 0.76 4.77 8.30
CA SER A 137 -0.22 3.76 8.67
C SER A 137 -1.45 3.76 7.77
N LEU A 138 -1.85 4.92 7.24
CA LEU A 138 -2.91 4.96 6.22
C LEU A 138 -2.47 4.23 4.94
N CYS A 139 -1.26 4.49 4.45
CA CYS A 139 -0.72 3.74 3.32
C CYS A 139 -0.72 2.23 3.58
N MET A 140 -0.20 1.80 4.75
CA MET A 140 -0.15 0.39 5.12
C MET A 140 -1.53 -0.24 5.31
N ALA A 141 -2.51 0.48 5.84
CA ALA A 141 -3.89 0.01 5.94
C ALA A 141 -4.53 -0.14 4.56
N LEU A 142 -4.27 0.79 3.62
CA LEU A 142 -4.74 0.72 2.25
C LEU A 142 -4.13 -0.46 1.48
N VAL A 143 -2.94 -0.93 1.84
CA VAL A 143 -2.38 -2.19 1.31
C VAL A 143 -3.32 -3.36 1.56
N VAL A 144 -3.94 -3.42 2.75
CA VAL A 144 -4.92 -4.47 3.10
C VAL A 144 -6.17 -4.38 2.22
N ALA A 145 -6.61 -3.16 1.91
CA ALA A 145 -7.75 -2.93 1.01
C ALA A 145 -7.42 -3.23 -0.47
N CYS A 146 -6.14 -3.29 -0.86
CA CYS A 146 -5.69 -3.79 -2.18
C CYS A 146 -5.65 -5.32 -2.20
N ARG A 147 -4.91 -5.91 -1.24
CA ARG A 147 -4.65 -7.34 -1.12
C ARG A 147 -4.45 -7.69 0.36
N PRO A 148 -5.40 -8.35 1.03
CA PRO A 148 -5.34 -8.63 2.47
C PRO A 148 -4.07 -9.36 2.92
N GLN A 149 -3.54 -10.27 2.11
CA GLN A 149 -2.32 -11.02 2.44
C GLN A 149 -1.08 -10.13 2.61
N PHE A 150 -1.07 -8.93 2.04
CA PHE A 150 0.07 -8.01 2.16
C PHE A 150 0.10 -7.26 3.51
N ILE A 151 -0.86 -7.51 4.41
CA ILE A 151 -0.79 -7.03 5.80
C ILE A 151 0.53 -7.43 6.48
N VAL A 152 1.17 -8.51 6.01
CA VAL A 152 2.46 -8.98 6.52
C VAL A 152 3.55 -7.89 6.45
N PHE A 153 3.47 -6.95 5.49
CA PHE A 153 4.40 -5.83 5.44
C PHE A 153 4.27 -4.88 6.63
N SER A 154 3.12 -4.85 7.29
CA SER A 154 2.92 -4.08 8.52
C SER A 154 3.76 -4.59 9.70
N LEU A 155 4.26 -5.84 9.65
CA LEU A 155 5.19 -6.38 10.64
C LEU A 155 6.51 -5.61 10.68
N LEU A 156 6.86 -4.89 9.61
CA LEU A 156 8.02 -4.00 9.58
C LEU A 156 7.89 -2.81 10.53
N ALA A 157 6.68 -2.51 11.03
CA ALA A 157 6.48 -1.57 12.13
C ALA A 157 7.23 -2.00 13.40
N PHE A 158 7.30 -3.32 13.65
CA PHE A 158 7.92 -3.87 14.86
C PHE A 158 9.37 -3.41 15.03
N PRO A 159 10.33 -3.71 14.12
CA PRO A 159 11.70 -3.26 14.26
C PRO A 159 11.83 -1.73 14.22
N LEU A 160 10.90 -1.02 13.53
CA LEU A 160 10.93 0.43 13.47
C LEU A 160 10.53 1.10 14.78
N PHE A 161 9.56 0.56 15.51
CA PHE A 161 8.92 1.25 16.62
C PHE A 161 9.14 0.61 17.98
N TRP A 162 9.58 -0.66 18.04
CA TRP A 162 9.77 -1.40 19.28
C TRP A 162 10.60 -0.63 20.32
N ARG A 163 11.78 -0.17 19.93
CA ARG A 163 12.67 0.55 20.83
C ARG A 163 11.98 1.79 21.40
N LYS A 164 11.40 2.62 20.53
CA LYS A 164 10.77 3.88 20.92
C LYS A 164 9.59 3.67 21.89
N PHE A 165 8.65 2.80 21.51
CA PHE A 165 7.40 2.66 22.27
C PHE A 165 7.51 1.73 23.48
N ILE A 166 8.29 0.65 23.35
CA ILE A 166 8.39 -0.37 24.40
C ILE A 166 9.61 -0.14 25.28
N THR A 167 10.83 -0.13 24.69
CA THR A 167 12.07 -0.05 25.48
C THR A 167 12.22 1.31 26.17
N GLU A 168 11.99 2.39 25.44
CA GLU A 168 12.07 3.77 25.96
C GLU A 168 10.78 4.21 26.67
N LYS A 169 9.77 3.32 26.78
CA LYS A 169 8.47 3.56 27.43
C LYS A 169 7.75 4.83 26.95
N HIS A 170 8.04 5.26 25.71
CA HIS A 170 7.44 6.46 25.14
C HIS A 170 5.91 6.37 25.05
N LEU A 171 5.36 5.16 24.95
CA LEU A 171 3.93 4.88 24.94
C LEU A 171 3.18 5.51 26.14
N PHE A 172 3.83 5.55 27.29
CA PHE A 172 3.23 6.08 28.54
C PHE A 172 3.28 7.61 28.67
N THR A 173 3.78 8.31 27.64
CA THR A 173 3.73 9.77 27.59
C THR A 173 2.52 10.23 26.76
N PRO A 174 1.93 11.44 27.05
CA PRO A 174 0.80 11.96 26.25
C PRO A 174 1.14 12.09 24.76
N LYS A 175 2.38 12.48 24.43
CA LYS A 175 2.88 12.56 23.05
C LYS A 175 2.95 11.17 22.43
N GLY A 176 3.50 10.19 23.13
CA GLY A 176 3.66 8.83 22.65
C GLY A 176 2.32 8.12 22.47
N MET A 177 1.36 8.34 23.37
CA MET A 177 0.00 7.83 23.22
C MET A 177 -0.67 8.35 21.96
N ARG A 178 -0.58 9.67 21.69
CA ARG A 178 -1.09 10.24 20.45
C ARG A 178 -0.43 9.65 19.21
N GLU A 179 0.90 9.49 19.22
CA GLU A 179 1.64 8.88 18.13
C GLU A 179 1.21 7.43 17.89
N PHE A 180 1.00 6.67 18.96
CA PHE A 180 0.54 5.28 18.90
C PHE A 180 -0.88 5.16 18.36
N ILE A 181 -1.80 6.04 18.79
CA ILE A 181 -3.15 6.11 18.22
C ILE A 181 -3.09 6.41 16.73
N CYS A 182 -2.23 7.35 16.30
CA CYS A 182 -2.04 7.66 14.88
C CYS A 182 -1.48 6.47 14.07
N LEU A 183 -0.73 5.56 14.70
CA LEU A 183 -0.28 4.33 14.06
C LEU A 183 -1.40 3.30 13.89
N LEU A 184 -2.34 3.22 14.81
CA LEU A 184 -3.39 2.18 14.80
C LEU A 184 -4.70 2.65 14.15
N ALA A 185 -5.07 3.91 14.31
CA ALA A 185 -6.37 4.43 13.86
C ALA A 185 -6.66 4.18 12.37
N PRO A 186 -5.73 4.36 11.41
CA PRO A 186 -5.98 4.08 10.01
C PRO A 186 -6.36 2.62 9.73
N TYR A 187 -5.74 1.68 10.45
CA TYR A 187 -6.10 0.26 10.30
C TYR A 187 -7.52 -0.02 10.78
N ALA A 188 -7.91 0.58 11.91
CA ALA A 188 -9.29 0.43 12.42
C ALA A 188 -10.31 1.01 11.44
N VAL A 189 -10.04 2.18 10.87
CA VAL A 189 -10.92 2.83 9.88
C VAL A 189 -11.04 1.99 8.61
N VAL A 190 -9.93 1.52 8.05
CA VAL A 190 -9.94 0.69 6.83
C VAL A 190 -10.59 -0.66 7.09
N ALA A 191 -10.30 -1.29 8.23
CA ALA A 191 -10.93 -2.56 8.63
C ALA A 191 -12.46 -2.39 8.78
N ALA A 192 -12.91 -1.33 9.44
CA ALA A 192 -14.34 -1.03 9.55
C ALA A 192 -14.98 -0.81 8.16
N GLY A 193 -14.32 -0.07 7.28
CA GLY A 193 -14.79 0.11 5.90
C GLY A 193 -14.92 -1.20 5.12
N ILE A 194 -13.93 -2.09 5.22
CA ILE A 194 -13.97 -3.42 4.59
C ILE A 194 -15.07 -4.28 5.21
N MET A 195 -15.26 -4.24 6.54
CA MET A 195 -16.34 -4.98 7.21
C MET A 195 -17.72 -4.50 6.77
N LEU A 196 -17.93 -3.18 6.69
CA LEU A 196 -19.17 -2.60 6.20
C LEU A 196 -19.44 -2.99 4.75
N TYR A 197 -18.43 -2.91 3.90
CA TYR A 197 -18.53 -3.36 2.51
C TYR A 197 -18.90 -4.84 2.42
N ASN A 198 -18.24 -5.71 3.19
CA ASN A 198 -18.55 -7.15 3.18
C ASN A 198 -19.94 -7.47 3.75
N ARG A 199 -20.44 -6.66 4.70
CA ARG A 199 -21.78 -6.83 5.25
C ARG A 199 -22.88 -6.38 4.28
N ALA A 200 -22.57 -5.42 3.41
CA ALA A 200 -23.50 -4.92 2.39
C ALA A 200 -23.57 -5.80 1.13
N ARG A 201 -22.71 -6.79 1.03
CA ARG A 201 -22.64 -7.83 -0.01
C ARG A 201 -23.51 -9.02 0.30
#